data_1fad7860184f3704fd3259380ba868db
#
_entry.id   1fad7860184f3704fd3259380ba868db
#
_cell.length_a   1.000
_cell.length_b   1.000
_cell.length_c   1.000
_cell.angle_alpha   90.00
_cell.angle_beta   90.00
_cell.angle_gamma   90.00
#
_symmetry.space_group_name_H-M   'P 1'
#
loop_
_entity.id
_entity.type
_entity.pdbx_description
1 polymer ?
#
loop_
_entity_poly.entity_id
_entity_poly.type
_entity_poly.pdbx_seq_one_letter_code
_entity_poly.pdbx_strand_id
1 'polypeptide(L)'
;MLRFECDYGEGAAPAVLELLQKTNFDQTPGYGEDSYCAAAADKIRALCDAPDAAVHFFVGATQANLTVIDAALKPWQGVLCADSGHIHVHETGAVEATGHKCLALPNKNGKITARQIRHAVEEHRANASHEHEVQPGMVYISNPTEVGTLYTKAELTDISAACYELGLYLFVDGARMAYGLMSEANDLTLQDYAALCDVFYLGGTKCGALFGEAVVITNDTLKEDFRYAIKQHGGMLAKGRLLGEQFLALLDEGADVDALFETPEEYLAAVNYIT
;
A
#
# COMPACT_ATOMS: atom_id res chain seq x y z
N MET A 1 10.94 -14.83 25.53
CA MET A 1 11.36 -13.41 25.62
C MET A 1 10.69 -12.71 24.45
N LEU A 2 9.81 -11.78 24.70
CA LEU A 2 9.17 -10.99 23.65
C LEU A 2 10.23 -10.06 23.04
N ARG A 3 10.22 -9.92 21.72
CA ARG A 3 11.16 -9.11 20.94
C ARG A 3 10.37 -7.99 20.27
N PHE A 4 10.91 -6.79 20.31
CA PHE A 4 10.22 -5.56 19.89
C PHE A 4 11.06 -4.70 18.96
N GLU A 5 12.03 -5.32 18.29
CA GLU A 5 12.89 -4.64 17.34
C GLU A 5 12.18 -4.39 16.00
N CYS A 6 11.09 -5.13 15.74
CA CYS A 6 10.28 -5.00 14.51
C CYS A 6 8.85 -5.52 14.75
N ASP A 7 7.93 -5.14 13.89
CA ASP A 7 6.53 -5.56 13.90
C ASP A 7 6.22 -6.67 12.86
N TYR A 8 7.23 -7.48 12.54
CA TYR A 8 7.14 -8.64 11.62
C TYR A 8 8.03 -9.81 12.10
N GLY A 9 8.20 -9.96 13.42
CA GLY A 9 9.08 -10.97 14.02
C GLY A 9 8.48 -12.35 14.12
N GLU A 10 7.16 -12.48 14.00
CA GLU A 10 6.41 -13.74 14.14
C GLU A 10 6.01 -14.30 12.76
N GLY A 11 5.49 -15.53 12.75
CA GLY A 11 4.93 -16.17 11.56
C GLY A 11 3.51 -15.70 11.27
N ALA A 12 2.78 -16.50 10.49
CA ALA A 12 1.41 -16.17 10.12
C ALA A 12 0.39 -16.56 11.19
N ALA A 13 -0.79 -15.94 11.10
CA ALA A 13 -1.98 -16.38 11.81
C ALA A 13 -2.27 -17.88 11.54
N PRO A 14 -2.76 -18.65 12.53
CA PRO A 14 -3.02 -20.08 12.37
C PRO A 14 -3.87 -20.43 11.15
N ALA A 15 -4.93 -19.65 10.87
CA ALA A 15 -5.82 -19.86 9.74
C ALA A 15 -5.09 -19.82 8.38
N VAL A 16 -4.07 -18.97 8.23
CA VAL A 16 -3.22 -18.91 7.04
C VAL A 16 -2.47 -20.23 6.86
N LEU A 17 -1.82 -20.73 7.91
CA LEU A 17 -1.05 -21.98 7.86
C LEU A 17 -1.96 -23.18 7.59
N GLU A 18 -3.13 -23.22 8.19
CA GLU A 18 -4.13 -24.25 7.98
C GLU A 18 -4.62 -24.29 6.52
N LEU A 19 -4.95 -23.12 5.94
CA LEU A 19 -5.36 -23.05 4.55
C LEU A 19 -4.24 -23.48 3.60
N LEU A 20 -3.01 -22.99 3.79
CA LEU A 20 -1.85 -23.38 2.99
C LEU A 20 -1.59 -24.90 3.07
N GLN A 21 -1.73 -25.50 4.25
CA GLN A 21 -1.59 -26.95 4.41
C GLN A 21 -2.70 -27.72 3.70
N LYS A 22 -3.95 -27.28 3.84
CA LYS A 22 -5.13 -27.88 3.24
C LYS A 22 -5.07 -27.90 1.71
N THR A 23 -4.58 -26.82 1.11
CA THR A 23 -4.56 -26.61 -0.33
C THR A 23 -3.23 -27.02 -0.99
N ASN A 24 -2.27 -27.53 -0.20
CA ASN A 24 -0.89 -27.78 -0.66
C ASN A 24 -0.77 -28.62 -1.95
N PHE A 25 -1.70 -29.55 -2.16
CA PHE A 25 -1.70 -30.42 -3.33
C PHE A 25 -2.68 -29.99 -4.43
N ASP A 26 -3.35 -28.86 -4.30
CA ASP A 26 -4.25 -28.34 -5.31
C ASP A 26 -3.45 -27.90 -6.54
N GLN A 27 -3.96 -28.29 -7.70
CA GLN A 27 -3.38 -27.90 -8.99
C GLN A 27 -4.16 -26.71 -9.55
N THR A 28 -3.50 -25.57 -9.62
CA THR A 28 -4.12 -24.32 -10.06
C THR A 28 -3.29 -23.66 -11.17
N PRO A 29 -3.87 -22.77 -11.99
CA PRO A 29 -3.09 -21.85 -12.83
C PRO A 29 -2.06 -21.08 -11.96
N GLY A 30 -0.92 -20.74 -12.55
CA GLY A 30 0.11 -19.98 -11.88
C GLY A 30 -0.09 -18.47 -11.98
N TYR A 31 0.86 -17.74 -11.40
CA TYR A 31 1.03 -16.29 -11.58
C TYR A 31 -0.14 -15.43 -11.09
N GLY A 32 -0.89 -15.92 -10.09
CA GLY A 32 -2.02 -15.21 -9.49
C GLY A 32 -3.32 -15.26 -10.32
N GLU A 33 -3.39 -16.15 -11.31
CA GLU A 33 -4.60 -16.36 -12.13
C GLU A 33 -5.45 -17.55 -11.64
N ASP A 34 -5.27 -17.92 -10.40
CA ASP A 34 -5.97 -19.00 -9.73
C ASP A 34 -7.23 -18.52 -9.00
N SER A 35 -8.08 -19.49 -8.60
CA SER A 35 -9.34 -19.20 -7.92
C SER A 35 -9.17 -18.62 -6.51
N TYR A 36 -8.07 -18.89 -5.82
CA TYR A 36 -7.80 -18.34 -4.49
C TYR A 36 -7.47 -16.85 -4.56
N CYS A 37 -6.57 -16.47 -5.50
CA CYS A 37 -6.29 -15.06 -5.76
C CYS A 37 -7.55 -14.32 -6.24
N ALA A 38 -8.36 -14.93 -7.09
CA ALA A 38 -9.61 -14.32 -7.55
C ALA A 38 -10.58 -14.09 -6.38
N ALA A 39 -10.80 -15.10 -5.52
CA ALA A 39 -11.68 -14.98 -4.37
C ALA A 39 -11.20 -13.93 -3.35
N ALA A 40 -9.88 -13.88 -3.07
CA ALA A 40 -9.31 -12.86 -2.20
C ALA A 40 -9.49 -11.44 -2.79
N ALA A 41 -9.26 -11.29 -4.10
CA ALA A 41 -9.46 -10.02 -4.79
C ALA A 41 -10.93 -9.58 -4.77
N ASP A 42 -11.88 -10.52 -4.94
CA ASP A 42 -13.32 -10.23 -4.86
C ASP A 42 -13.73 -9.74 -3.46
N LYS A 43 -13.20 -10.38 -2.39
CA LYS A 43 -13.43 -9.92 -1.02
C LYS A 43 -12.90 -8.50 -0.81
N ILE A 44 -11.67 -8.22 -1.26
CA ILE A 44 -11.08 -6.88 -1.13
C ILE A 44 -11.90 -5.84 -1.90
N ARG A 45 -12.34 -6.14 -3.13
CA ARG A 45 -13.23 -5.26 -3.90
C ARG A 45 -14.53 -4.96 -3.16
N ALA A 46 -15.13 -5.99 -2.53
CA ALA A 46 -16.35 -5.83 -1.75
C ALA A 46 -16.14 -4.96 -0.50
N LEU A 47 -15.06 -5.17 0.24
CA LEU A 47 -14.70 -4.34 1.41
C LEU A 47 -14.47 -2.88 1.04
N CYS A 48 -13.90 -2.62 -0.13
CA CYS A 48 -13.62 -1.29 -0.64
C CYS A 48 -14.83 -0.62 -1.32
N ASP A 49 -15.93 -1.33 -1.52
CA ASP A 49 -17.06 -0.91 -2.38
C ASP A 49 -16.57 -0.42 -3.77
N ALA A 50 -15.58 -1.14 -4.32
CA ALA A 50 -14.90 -0.80 -5.55
C ALA A 50 -14.87 -2.01 -6.52
N PRO A 51 -16.03 -2.37 -7.12
CA PRO A 51 -16.16 -3.60 -7.92
C PRO A 51 -15.23 -3.63 -9.14
N ASP A 52 -14.86 -2.49 -9.67
CA ASP A 52 -14.01 -2.35 -10.85
C ASP A 52 -12.51 -2.21 -10.50
N ALA A 53 -12.13 -2.20 -9.22
CA ALA A 53 -10.74 -2.07 -8.82
C ALA A 53 -9.92 -3.30 -9.26
N ALA A 54 -8.71 -3.07 -9.77
CA ALA A 54 -7.75 -4.13 -9.97
C ALA A 54 -7.03 -4.44 -8.65
N VAL A 55 -6.93 -5.73 -8.31
CA VAL A 55 -6.25 -6.18 -7.11
C VAL A 55 -5.12 -7.12 -7.51
N HIS A 56 -3.90 -6.81 -7.03
CA HIS A 56 -2.70 -7.58 -7.31
C HIS A 56 -1.93 -7.87 -6.03
N PHE A 57 -1.40 -9.09 -5.92
CA PHE A 57 -0.67 -9.53 -4.73
C PHE A 57 0.84 -9.51 -4.98
N PHE A 58 1.58 -8.97 -4.02
CA PHE A 58 3.04 -8.84 -4.03
C PHE A 58 3.66 -9.56 -2.83
N VAL A 59 4.94 -9.87 -2.89
CA VAL A 59 5.65 -10.56 -1.80
C VAL A 59 6.03 -9.62 -0.66
N GLY A 60 6.03 -8.31 -0.88
CA GLY A 60 6.38 -7.32 0.13
C GLY A 60 6.25 -5.89 -0.37
N ALA A 61 6.21 -4.95 0.57
CA ALA A 61 5.92 -3.54 0.33
C ALA A 61 6.93 -2.86 -0.62
N THR A 62 8.22 -3.11 -0.46
CA THR A 62 9.24 -2.51 -1.35
C THR A 62 9.00 -2.89 -2.81
N GLN A 63 8.65 -4.17 -3.09
CA GLN A 63 8.33 -4.59 -4.46
C GLN A 63 7.04 -3.94 -4.96
N ALA A 64 6.02 -3.80 -4.12
CA ALA A 64 4.78 -3.10 -4.46
C ALA A 64 5.06 -1.62 -4.78
N ASN A 65 5.81 -0.94 -3.91
CA ASN A 65 6.13 0.48 -4.05
C ASN A 65 6.87 0.79 -5.34
N LEU A 66 8.00 0.11 -5.60
CA LEU A 66 8.77 0.35 -6.82
C LEU A 66 7.98 0.00 -8.08
N THR A 67 7.15 -1.06 -8.05
CA THR A 67 6.38 -1.49 -9.22
C THR A 67 5.25 -0.51 -9.55
N VAL A 68 4.52 -0.02 -8.54
CA VAL A 68 3.47 0.99 -8.72
C VAL A 68 4.06 2.29 -9.25
N ILE A 69 5.15 2.76 -8.66
CA ILE A 69 5.80 4.01 -9.04
C ILE A 69 6.33 3.96 -10.46
N ASP A 70 7.04 2.88 -10.82
CA ASP A 70 7.60 2.70 -12.17
C ASP A 70 6.51 2.57 -13.23
N ALA A 71 5.44 1.83 -12.94
CA ALA A 71 4.32 1.68 -13.87
C ALA A 71 3.52 2.97 -14.09
N ALA A 72 3.45 3.84 -13.08
CA ALA A 72 2.62 5.05 -13.12
C ALA A 72 3.34 6.25 -13.72
N LEU A 73 4.66 6.35 -13.54
CA LEU A 73 5.41 7.56 -13.85
C LEU A 73 6.07 7.52 -15.23
N LYS A 74 6.13 8.66 -15.87
CA LYS A 74 6.95 8.86 -17.07
C LYS A 74 8.42 8.97 -16.68
N PRO A 75 9.38 8.60 -17.58
CA PRO A 75 10.81 8.55 -17.24
C PRO A 75 11.43 9.80 -16.63
N TRP A 76 10.82 10.98 -16.84
CA TRP A 76 11.28 12.25 -16.28
C TRP A 76 10.52 12.68 -15.02
N GLN A 77 9.61 11.85 -14.52
CA GLN A 77 8.80 12.15 -13.35
C GLN A 77 9.38 11.52 -12.09
N GLY A 78 9.05 12.13 -10.96
CA GLY A 78 9.40 11.67 -9.62
C GLY A 78 8.19 11.66 -8.70
N VAL A 79 8.35 11.10 -7.53
CA VAL A 79 7.33 10.91 -6.50
C VAL A 79 7.59 11.84 -5.31
N LEU A 80 6.61 12.71 -4.98
CA LEU A 80 6.61 13.52 -3.77
C LEU A 80 6.32 12.61 -2.56
N CYS A 81 7.13 12.69 -1.52
CA CYS A 81 6.94 11.93 -0.29
C CYS A 81 7.43 12.73 0.93
N ALA A 82 7.08 12.28 2.13
CA ALA A 82 7.72 12.80 3.34
C ALA A 82 9.22 12.47 3.35
N ASP A 83 10.06 13.35 3.91
CA ASP A 83 11.50 13.09 4.08
C ASP A 83 11.79 11.95 5.08
N SER A 84 10.77 11.51 5.84
CA SER A 84 10.77 10.28 6.63
C SER A 84 10.08 9.10 5.92
N GLY A 85 9.54 9.29 4.72
CA GLY A 85 8.77 8.28 4.00
C GLY A 85 9.59 7.03 3.68
N HIS A 86 8.95 5.86 3.79
CA HIS A 86 9.63 4.55 3.68
C HIS A 86 10.42 4.40 2.37
N ILE A 87 9.84 4.82 1.24
CA ILE A 87 10.51 4.78 -0.08
C ILE A 87 11.77 5.63 -0.15
N HIS A 88 11.86 6.70 0.69
CA HIS A 88 12.99 7.61 0.71
C HIS A 88 14.13 7.11 1.61
N VAL A 89 13.80 6.50 2.76
CA VAL A 89 14.81 6.21 3.80
C VAL A 89 15.07 4.73 4.06
N HIS A 90 14.14 3.81 3.73
CA HIS A 90 14.23 2.41 4.15
C HIS A 90 14.20 1.38 3.00
N GLU A 91 14.25 1.80 1.74
CA GLU A 91 14.19 0.88 0.60
C GLU A 91 15.48 0.84 -0.24
N THR A 92 16.58 1.35 0.30
CA THR A 92 17.93 1.25 -0.33
C THR A 92 17.95 1.80 -1.78
N GLY A 93 17.14 2.84 -2.07
CA GLY A 93 17.04 3.42 -3.40
C GLY A 93 16.30 2.53 -4.41
N ALA A 94 15.31 1.74 -3.97
CA ALA A 94 14.54 0.87 -4.86
C ALA A 94 13.77 1.66 -5.93
N VAL A 95 13.21 2.81 -5.56
CA VAL A 95 12.54 3.72 -6.50
C VAL A 95 13.54 4.33 -7.48
N GLU A 96 14.69 4.79 -6.99
CA GLU A 96 15.75 5.37 -7.83
C GLU A 96 16.33 4.32 -8.80
N ALA A 97 16.35 3.05 -8.41
CA ALA A 97 16.79 1.96 -9.29
C ALA A 97 15.87 1.73 -10.49
N THR A 98 14.61 2.16 -10.43
CA THR A 98 13.69 2.17 -11.58
C THR A 98 13.87 3.38 -12.49
N GLY A 99 14.70 4.36 -12.09
CA GLY A 99 14.95 5.60 -12.84
C GLY A 99 14.15 6.80 -12.35
N HIS A 100 13.33 6.64 -11.32
CA HIS A 100 12.55 7.73 -10.73
C HIS A 100 13.25 8.31 -9.50
N LYS A 101 12.91 9.53 -9.14
CA LYS A 101 13.47 10.24 -7.99
C LYS A 101 12.41 10.41 -6.90
N CYS A 102 12.78 10.13 -5.65
CA CYS A 102 12.03 10.58 -4.51
C CYS A 102 12.24 12.09 -4.30
N LEU A 103 11.17 12.86 -4.34
CA LEU A 103 11.13 14.30 -4.11
C LEU A 103 10.64 14.55 -2.69
N ALA A 104 11.59 14.51 -1.74
CA ALA A 104 11.29 14.57 -0.32
C ALA A 104 10.84 15.96 0.14
N LEU A 105 9.73 16.02 0.87
CA LEU A 105 9.18 17.21 1.51
C LEU A 105 9.39 17.13 3.03
N PRO A 106 9.68 18.26 3.71
CA PRO A 106 9.79 18.27 5.15
C PRO A 106 8.50 17.78 5.81
N ASN A 107 8.60 16.77 6.66
CA ASN A 107 7.45 16.25 7.38
C ASN A 107 7.22 16.93 8.73
N LYS A 108 5.99 16.80 9.24
CA LYS A 108 5.66 17.04 10.64
C LYS A 108 4.96 15.79 11.19
N ASN A 109 5.59 15.11 12.13
CA ASN A 109 5.08 13.86 12.68
C ASN A 109 4.78 12.80 11.56
N GLY A 110 5.69 12.65 10.62
CA GLY A 110 5.55 11.73 9.49
C GLY A 110 4.62 12.18 8.36
N LYS A 111 3.90 13.29 8.52
CA LYS A 111 2.92 13.77 7.54
C LYS A 111 3.43 14.91 6.68
N ILE A 112 2.99 14.93 5.42
CA ILE A 112 3.03 16.06 4.51
C ILE A 112 1.60 16.59 4.28
N THR A 113 1.47 17.80 3.79
CA THR A 113 0.18 18.48 3.64
C THR A 113 -0.12 18.83 2.19
N ALA A 114 -1.40 18.93 1.83
CA ALA A 114 -1.85 19.43 0.53
C ALA A 114 -1.21 20.78 0.15
N ARG A 115 -1.00 21.66 1.14
CA ARG A 115 -0.32 22.95 0.91
C ARG A 115 1.13 22.78 0.46
N GLN A 116 1.88 21.85 1.06
CA GLN A 116 3.26 21.56 0.66
C GLN A 116 3.32 20.96 -0.75
N ILE A 117 2.38 20.06 -1.07
CA ILE A 117 2.26 19.45 -2.40
C ILE A 117 2.00 20.53 -3.44
N ARG A 118 1.00 21.42 -3.23
CA ARG A 118 0.72 22.54 -4.14
C ARG A 118 1.93 23.43 -4.32
N HIS A 119 2.58 23.81 -3.22
CA HIS A 119 3.77 24.66 -3.26
C HIS A 119 4.91 24.04 -4.09
N ALA A 120 5.22 22.76 -3.87
CA ALA A 120 6.28 22.07 -4.61
C ALA A 120 6.01 22.02 -6.12
N VAL A 121 4.75 21.78 -6.52
CA VAL A 121 4.38 21.76 -7.95
C VAL A 121 4.35 23.17 -8.53
N GLU A 122 3.88 24.17 -7.79
CA GLU A 122 3.87 25.57 -8.21
C GLU A 122 5.30 26.12 -8.38
N GLU A 123 6.21 25.84 -7.44
CA GLU A 123 7.63 26.20 -7.56
C GLU A 123 8.25 25.56 -8.81
N HIS A 124 8.03 24.27 -9.02
CA HIS A 124 8.51 23.58 -10.22
C HIS A 124 7.98 24.26 -11.49
N ARG A 125 6.67 24.52 -11.60
CA ARG A 125 6.04 25.13 -12.77
C ARG A 125 6.47 26.58 -12.99
N ALA A 126 6.76 27.32 -11.93
CA ALA A 126 7.20 28.72 -11.99
C ALA A 126 8.68 28.87 -12.41
N ASN A 127 9.47 27.80 -12.27
CA ASN A 127 10.87 27.85 -12.68
C ASN A 127 10.97 27.87 -14.22
N ALA A 128 11.61 28.90 -14.76
CA ALA A 128 11.82 29.05 -16.22
C ALA A 128 12.62 27.86 -16.82
N SER A 129 13.35 27.13 -15.99
CA SER A 129 14.15 25.97 -16.37
C SER A 129 13.54 24.65 -15.88
N HIS A 130 12.23 24.60 -15.60
CA HIS A 130 11.57 23.41 -15.04
C HIS A 130 11.77 22.12 -15.88
N GLU A 131 11.96 22.27 -17.20
CA GLU A 131 12.26 21.12 -18.08
C GLU A 131 13.63 20.48 -17.82
N HIS A 132 14.51 21.12 -17.03
CA HIS A 132 15.79 20.57 -16.60
C HIS A 132 15.69 19.85 -15.25
N GLU A 133 14.51 19.87 -14.61
CA GLU A 133 14.26 19.28 -13.31
C GLU A 133 13.33 18.08 -13.40
N VAL A 134 13.39 17.21 -12.40
CA VAL A 134 12.44 16.09 -12.28
C VAL A 134 11.06 16.64 -11.98
N GLN A 135 10.09 16.31 -12.83
CA GLN A 135 8.71 16.74 -12.71
C GLN A 135 7.98 15.91 -11.65
N PRO A 136 7.29 16.52 -10.67
CA PRO A 136 6.38 15.76 -9.82
C PRO A 136 5.27 15.08 -10.62
N GLY A 137 5.06 13.79 -10.40
CA GLY A 137 4.03 13.00 -11.08
C GLY A 137 3.14 12.20 -10.15
N MET A 138 3.56 12.00 -8.91
CA MET A 138 2.85 11.22 -7.90
C MET A 138 3.10 11.81 -6.51
N VAL A 139 2.14 11.60 -5.62
CA VAL A 139 2.29 11.77 -4.17
C VAL A 139 2.22 10.39 -3.53
N TYR A 140 3.20 10.07 -2.70
CA TYR A 140 3.22 8.88 -1.86
C TYR A 140 3.15 9.29 -0.39
N ILE A 141 2.25 8.68 0.34
CA ILE A 141 2.13 8.80 1.80
C ILE A 141 1.92 7.44 2.43
N SER A 142 2.37 7.25 3.66
CA SER A 142 2.05 6.06 4.47
C SER A 142 0.92 6.36 5.44
N ASN A 143 -0.05 5.44 5.58
CA ASN A 143 -1.11 5.56 6.58
C ASN A 143 -1.43 4.20 7.21
N PRO A 144 -1.06 3.96 8.49
CA PRO A 144 -0.28 4.83 9.41
C PRO A 144 1.10 5.24 8.89
N THR A 145 1.58 6.39 9.34
CA THR A 145 2.93 6.85 8.99
C THR A 145 4.01 6.02 9.69
N GLU A 146 5.26 6.18 9.28
CA GLU A 146 6.43 5.49 9.86
C GLU A 146 6.65 5.79 11.35
N VAL A 147 6.03 6.86 11.85
CA VAL A 147 6.08 7.26 13.27
C VAL A 147 4.76 7.02 14.00
N GLY A 148 3.84 6.25 13.41
CA GLY A 148 2.60 5.79 14.02
C GLY A 148 1.46 6.82 14.04
N THR A 149 1.57 7.95 13.35
CA THR A 149 0.47 8.90 13.21
C THR A 149 -0.48 8.52 12.08
N LEU A 150 -1.73 8.97 12.14
CA LEU A 150 -2.75 8.72 11.14
C LEU A 150 -3.08 10.01 10.38
N TYR A 151 -3.23 9.90 9.06
CA TYR A 151 -3.95 10.92 8.30
C TYR A 151 -5.43 10.79 8.60
N THR A 152 -6.07 11.92 8.94
CA THR A 152 -7.52 11.98 9.09
C THR A 152 -8.20 11.99 7.71
N LYS A 153 -9.49 11.68 7.68
CA LYS A 153 -10.32 11.77 6.46
C LYS A 153 -10.24 13.16 5.82
N ALA A 154 -10.25 14.21 6.62
CA ALA A 154 -10.12 15.58 6.14
C ALA A 154 -8.74 15.83 5.48
N GLU A 155 -7.66 15.41 6.13
CA GLU A 155 -6.30 15.55 5.58
C GLU A 155 -6.13 14.76 4.28
N LEU A 156 -6.61 13.51 4.22
CA LEU A 156 -6.54 12.68 3.03
C LEU A 156 -7.38 13.26 1.89
N THR A 157 -8.57 13.79 2.19
CA THR A 157 -9.44 14.47 1.21
C THR A 157 -8.75 15.71 0.62
N ASP A 158 -8.09 16.52 1.45
CA ASP A 158 -7.36 17.70 0.99
C ASP A 158 -6.16 17.32 0.09
N ILE A 159 -5.45 16.25 0.43
CA ILE A 159 -4.34 15.72 -0.39
C ILE A 159 -4.87 15.18 -1.72
N SER A 160 -5.94 14.39 -1.69
CA SER A 160 -6.60 13.85 -2.89
C SER A 160 -7.04 14.98 -3.84
N ALA A 161 -7.70 16.00 -3.29
CA ALA A 161 -8.11 17.17 -4.06
C ALA A 161 -6.91 17.89 -4.69
N ALA A 162 -5.81 18.06 -3.94
CA ALA A 162 -4.59 18.66 -4.47
C ALA A 162 -3.97 17.82 -5.59
N CYS A 163 -3.94 16.49 -5.43
CA CYS A 163 -3.45 15.61 -6.48
C CYS A 163 -4.29 15.72 -7.75
N TYR A 164 -5.62 15.68 -7.61
CA TYR A 164 -6.54 15.84 -8.74
C TYR A 164 -6.35 17.18 -9.46
N GLU A 165 -6.33 18.31 -8.74
CA GLU A 165 -6.11 19.67 -9.28
C GLU A 165 -4.79 19.80 -10.05
N LEU A 166 -3.76 19.11 -9.58
CA LEU A 166 -2.41 19.21 -10.12
C LEU A 166 -2.07 18.15 -11.18
N GLY A 167 -2.93 17.16 -11.36
CA GLY A 167 -2.72 16.03 -12.27
C GLY A 167 -1.65 15.07 -11.77
N LEU A 168 -1.59 14.84 -10.46
CA LEU A 168 -0.71 13.88 -9.80
C LEU A 168 -1.50 12.63 -9.42
N TYR A 169 -0.86 11.48 -9.42
CA TYR A 169 -1.40 10.28 -8.79
C TYR A 169 -1.25 10.34 -7.28
N LEU A 170 -2.22 9.77 -6.54
CA LEU A 170 -2.12 9.57 -5.10
C LEU A 170 -1.96 8.08 -4.79
N PHE A 171 -0.81 7.74 -4.21
CA PHE A 171 -0.49 6.38 -3.76
C PHE A 171 -0.37 6.34 -2.24
N VAL A 172 -1.15 5.47 -1.58
CA VAL A 172 -1.11 5.26 -0.13
C VAL A 172 -0.49 3.91 0.21
N ASP A 173 0.64 3.97 0.89
CA ASP A 173 1.29 2.84 1.55
C ASP A 173 0.49 2.43 2.77
N GLY A 174 -0.04 1.23 2.73
CA GLY A 174 -0.86 0.65 3.79
C GLY A 174 -0.18 -0.52 4.50
N ALA A 175 1.16 -0.52 4.65
CA ALA A 175 1.90 -1.61 5.29
C ALA A 175 1.35 -1.97 6.68
N ARG A 176 0.72 -1.02 7.36
CA ARG A 176 0.06 -1.17 8.66
C ARG A 176 -1.41 -0.72 8.63
N MET A 177 -2.06 -0.77 7.45
CA MET A 177 -3.41 -0.22 7.29
C MET A 177 -4.44 -0.89 8.20
N ALA A 178 -4.35 -2.21 8.42
CA ALA A 178 -5.25 -2.90 9.34
C ALA A 178 -5.16 -2.34 10.76
N TYR A 179 -3.96 -2.08 11.27
CA TYR A 179 -3.78 -1.43 12.58
C TYR A 179 -4.37 0.00 12.59
N GLY A 180 -4.15 0.74 11.51
CA GLY A 180 -4.71 2.09 11.37
C GLY A 180 -6.23 2.09 11.43
N LEU A 181 -6.87 1.19 10.68
CA LEU A 181 -8.33 1.06 10.61
C LEU A 181 -8.96 0.73 11.98
N MET A 182 -8.26 -0.06 12.79
CA MET A 182 -8.71 -0.46 14.14
C MET A 182 -8.43 0.59 15.23
N SER A 183 -7.64 1.62 14.94
CA SER A 183 -7.32 2.66 15.91
C SER A 183 -8.55 3.49 16.28
N GLU A 184 -8.74 3.78 17.58
CA GLU A 184 -9.78 4.72 18.05
C GLU A 184 -9.63 6.14 17.47
N ALA A 185 -8.42 6.50 17.03
CA ALA A 185 -8.14 7.80 16.42
C ALA A 185 -8.43 7.82 14.91
N ASN A 186 -8.82 6.69 14.32
CA ASN A 186 -9.10 6.59 12.90
C ASN A 186 -10.53 7.04 12.57
N ASP A 187 -10.65 7.78 11.47
CA ASP A 187 -11.93 8.22 10.90
C ASP A 187 -12.08 7.83 9.41
N LEU A 188 -11.21 6.94 8.92
CA LEU A 188 -11.19 6.43 7.55
C LEU A 188 -11.69 4.99 7.48
N THR A 189 -12.32 4.66 6.35
CA THR A 189 -12.73 3.30 5.97
C THR A 189 -12.01 2.88 4.69
N LEU A 190 -12.05 1.58 4.34
CA LEU A 190 -11.50 1.09 3.07
C LEU A 190 -12.20 1.72 1.86
N GLN A 191 -13.49 2.01 1.98
CA GLN A 191 -14.25 2.72 0.95
C GLN A 191 -13.73 4.15 0.75
N ASP A 192 -13.29 4.82 1.82
CA ASP A 192 -12.68 6.15 1.72
C ASP A 192 -11.34 6.10 0.98
N TYR A 193 -10.49 5.11 1.27
CA TYR A 193 -9.25 4.93 0.50
C TYR A 193 -9.54 4.66 -0.97
N ALA A 194 -10.50 3.79 -1.29
CA ALA A 194 -10.87 3.50 -2.67
C ALA A 194 -11.44 4.72 -3.40
N ALA A 195 -12.16 5.60 -2.71
CA ALA A 195 -12.73 6.81 -3.29
C ALA A 195 -11.73 7.96 -3.46
N LEU A 196 -10.68 8.02 -2.63
CA LEU A 196 -9.77 9.15 -2.56
C LEU A 196 -8.41 8.89 -3.21
N CYS A 197 -8.00 7.63 -3.38
CA CYS A 197 -6.66 7.27 -3.86
C CYS A 197 -6.72 6.63 -5.25
N ASP A 198 -5.70 6.85 -6.06
CA ASP A 198 -5.52 6.16 -7.33
C ASP A 198 -5.01 4.73 -7.12
N VAL A 199 -4.14 4.56 -6.13
CA VAL A 199 -3.60 3.27 -5.68
C VAL A 199 -3.40 3.29 -4.18
N PHE A 200 -3.67 2.17 -3.54
CA PHE A 200 -3.25 1.91 -2.16
C PHE A 200 -2.99 0.42 -2.00
N TYR A 201 -2.38 0.00 -0.90
CA TYR A 201 -2.31 -1.42 -0.60
C TYR A 201 -2.68 -1.76 0.84
N LEU A 202 -3.20 -2.96 1.01
CA LEU A 202 -3.44 -3.60 2.30
C LEU A 202 -2.22 -4.44 2.64
N GLY A 203 -1.51 -4.06 3.70
CA GLY A 203 -0.36 -4.80 4.20
C GLY A 203 -0.79 -6.09 4.88
N GLY A 204 -0.27 -7.23 4.43
CA GLY A 204 -0.46 -8.52 5.08
C GLY A 204 0.73 -8.92 5.96
N THR A 205 1.95 -8.59 5.54
CA THR A 205 3.19 -9.02 6.20
C THR A 205 3.24 -8.72 7.70
N LYS A 206 2.72 -7.56 8.12
CA LYS A 206 2.69 -7.12 9.52
C LYS A 206 1.38 -7.45 10.22
N CYS A 207 0.38 -7.93 9.49
CA CYS A 207 -1.00 -8.10 9.94
C CYS A 207 -1.47 -9.56 9.80
N GLY A 208 -0.63 -10.52 10.17
CA GLY A 208 -0.99 -11.92 10.24
C GLY A 208 -0.73 -12.78 9.00
N ALA A 209 -0.23 -12.24 7.89
CA ALA A 209 0.30 -13.05 6.79
C ALA A 209 1.74 -13.50 7.06
N LEU A 210 2.20 -14.55 6.37
CA LEU A 210 3.63 -14.89 6.32
C LEU A 210 4.41 -13.81 5.58
N PHE A 211 3.83 -13.29 4.52
CA PHE A 211 4.34 -12.23 3.66
C PHE A 211 3.24 -11.79 2.71
N GLY A 212 3.36 -10.60 2.19
CA GLY A 212 2.55 -10.14 1.07
C GLY A 212 1.75 -8.90 1.35
N GLU A 213 1.46 -8.23 0.24
CA GLU A 213 0.71 -7.00 0.17
C GLU A 213 -0.34 -7.13 -0.94
N ALA A 214 -1.56 -6.64 -0.72
CA ALA A 214 -2.61 -6.57 -1.72
C ALA A 214 -2.73 -5.15 -2.25
N VAL A 215 -2.19 -4.89 -3.43
CA VAL A 215 -2.29 -3.59 -4.11
C VAL A 215 -3.65 -3.46 -4.78
N VAL A 216 -4.35 -2.38 -4.47
CA VAL A 216 -5.67 -2.02 -5.01
C VAL A 216 -5.52 -0.80 -5.91
N ILE A 217 -5.85 -0.91 -7.19
CA ILE A 217 -5.78 0.15 -8.19
C ILE A 217 -7.19 0.55 -8.56
N THR A 218 -7.57 1.78 -8.25
CA THR A 218 -8.89 2.35 -8.56
C THR A 218 -8.86 3.16 -9.86
N ASN A 219 -7.73 3.78 -10.19
CA ASN A 219 -7.55 4.59 -11.40
C ASN A 219 -7.38 3.71 -12.64
N ASP A 220 -8.28 3.84 -13.62
CA ASP A 220 -8.30 3.01 -14.83
C ASP A 220 -7.04 3.12 -15.68
N THR A 221 -6.40 4.30 -15.70
CA THR A 221 -5.19 4.51 -16.50
C THR A 221 -3.98 3.73 -15.97
N LEU A 222 -4.00 3.33 -14.69
CA LEU A 222 -2.94 2.55 -14.06
C LEU A 222 -3.20 1.03 -14.13
N LYS A 223 -4.40 0.60 -14.53
CA LYS A 223 -4.74 -0.82 -14.66
C LYS A 223 -4.19 -1.42 -15.94
N GLU A 224 -4.15 -0.62 -17.02
CA GLU A 224 -3.68 -1.08 -18.33
C GLU A 224 -2.22 -1.52 -18.23
N ASP A 225 -1.94 -2.72 -18.75
CA ASP A 225 -0.60 -3.30 -18.82
C ASP A 225 0.16 -3.46 -17.46
N PHE A 226 -0.46 -3.19 -16.31
CA PHE A 226 0.19 -3.25 -15.01
C PHE A 226 0.84 -4.61 -14.71
N ARG A 227 0.28 -5.70 -15.23
CA ARG A 227 0.86 -7.04 -15.08
C ARG A 227 2.23 -7.19 -15.77
N TYR A 228 2.54 -6.40 -16.80
CA TYR A 228 3.88 -6.38 -17.38
C TYR A 228 4.90 -5.80 -16.38
N ALA A 229 4.55 -4.72 -15.70
CA ALA A 229 5.39 -4.13 -14.65
C ALA A 229 5.61 -5.13 -13.50
N ILE A 230 4.56 -5.82 -13.02
CA ILE A 230 4.68 -6.87 -12.01
C ILE A 230 5.67 -7.94 -12.49
N LYS A 231 5.57 -8.40 -13.73
CA LYS A 231 6.46 -9.43 -14.26
C LYS A 231 7.90 -8.95 -14.36
N GLN A 232 8.11 -7.73 -14.83
CA GLN A 232 9.42 -7.13 -15.01
C GLN A 232 10.16 -6.99 -13.67
N HIS A 233 9.44 -6.60 -12.61
CA HIS A 233 9.98 -6.49 -11.24
C HIS A 233 9.98 -7.79 -10.45
N GLY A 234 9.73 -8.94 -11.09
CA GLY A 234 9.82 -10.26 -10.47
C GLY A 234 8.64 -10.60 -9.53
N GLY A 235 7.56 -9.81 -9.54
CA GLY A 235 6.39 -9.99 -8.67
C GLY A 235 5.44 -11.10 -9.08
N MET A 236 5.55 -11.64 -10.30
CA MET A 236 4.74 -12.78 -10.74
C MET A 236 5.36 -14.11 -10.30
N LEU A 237 4.89 -14.63 -9.19
CA LEU A 237 5.30 -15.94 -8.70
C LEU A 237 4.61 -17.07 -9.45
N ALA A 238 5.36 -18.11 -9.83
CA ALA A 238 4.79 -19.29 -10.47
C ALA A 238 3.70 -19.95 -9.59
N LYS A 239 3.91 -19.97 -8.26
CA LYS A 239 2.92 -20.41 -7.27
C LYS A 239 2.25 -19.20 -6.61
N GLY A 240 1.75 -18.25 -7.41
CA GLY A 240 1.17 -17.00 -6.95
C GLY A 240 -0.04 -17.15 -6.04
N ARG A 241 -0.75 -18.30 -6.13
CA ARG A 241 -1.87 -18.62 -5.25
C ARG A 241 -1.53 -18.49 -3.75
N LEU A 242 -0.26 -18.74 -3.37
CA LEU A 242 0.17 -18.64 -1.98
C LEU A 242 0.01 -17.23 -1.40
N LEU A 243 0.04 -16.20 -2.24
CA LEU A 243 -0.25 -14.83 -1.82
C LEU A 243 -1.75 -14.61 -1.60
N GLY A 244 -2.58 -15.01 -2.58
CA GLY A 244 -4.03 -14.88 -2.47
C GLY A 244 -4.65 -15.70 -1.34
N GLU A 245 -4.16 -16.93 -1.13
CA GLU A 245 -4.61 -17.80 -0.04
C GLU A 245 -4.43 -17.16 1.34
N GLN A 246 -3.35 -16.41 1.57
CA GLN A 246 -3.12 -15.73 2.83
C GLN A 246 -4.16 -14.64 3.09
N PHE A 247 -4.40 -13.80 2.09
CA PHE A 247 -5.45 -12.77 2.20
C PHE A 247 -6.85 -13.40 2.29
N LEU A 248 -7.10 -14.50 1.57
CA LEU A 248 -8.37 -15.20 1.66
C LEU A 248 -8.61 -15.72 3.08
N ALA A 249 -7.59 -16.33 3.71
CA ALA A 249 -7.68 -16.81 5.09
C ALA A 249 -7.90 -15.68 6.10
N LEU A 250 -7.16 -14.57 5.96
CA LEU A 250 -7.27 -13.41 6.86
C LEU A 250 -8.63 -12.68 6.74
N LEU A 251 -9.26 -12.75 5.56
CA LEU A 251 -10.54 -12.08 5.29
C LEU A 251 -11.75 -13.03 5.41
N ASP A 252 -11.56 -14.31 5.79
CA ASP A 252 -12.64 -15.31 5.75
C ASP A 252 -13.55 -15.31 6.99
N GLU A 253 -13.11 -14.83 8.13
CA GLU A 253 -13.87 -14.81 9.38
C GLU A 253 -14.92 -13.68 9.45
N GLY A 254 -15.55 -13.35 8.31
CA GLY A 254 -16.73 -12.51 8.27
C GLY A 254 -16.54 -11.10 7.74
N ALA A 255 -15.51 -10.85 6.95
CA ALA A 255 -15.26 -9.55 6.30
C ALA A 255 -15.24 -8.35 7.27
N ASP A 256 -15.06 -8.62 8.55
CA ASP A 256 -14.88 -7.60 9.57
C ASP A 256 -13.37 -7.39 9.76
N VAL A 257 -12.90 -6.17 9.58
CA VAL A 257 -11.48 -5.82 9.82
C VAL A 257 -11.12 -6.12 11.29
N ASP A 258 -12.12 -6.14 12.16
CA ASP A 258 -12.04 -6.56 13.56
C ASP A 258 -11.57 -8.02 13.73
N ALA A 259 -11.81 -8.89 12.74
CA ALA A 259 -11.44 -10.30 12.79
C ALA A 259 -9.94 -10.59 12.49
N LEU A 260 -9.18 -9.58 12.10
CA LEU A 260 -7.71 -9.70 11.96
C LEU A 260 -7.00 -9.82 13.33
N PHE A 261 -7.73 -9.54 14.42
CA PHE A 261 -7.23 -9.62 15.79
C PHE A 261 -8.26 -10.36 16.65
N GLU A 262 -7.86 -11.46 17.28
CA GLU A 262 -8.77 -12.28 18.10
C GLU A 262 -9.32 -11.54 19.32
N THR A 263 -8.64 -10.48 19.79
CA THR A 263 -9.14 -9.63 20.90
C THR A 263 -8.67 -8.17 20.79
N PRO A 264 -9.48 -7.19 21.28
CA PRO A 264 -9.04 -5.80 21.44
C PRO A 264 -7.80 -5.64 22.33
N GLU A 265 -7.56 -6.60 23.22
CA GLU A 265 -6.43 -6.61 24.17
C GLU A 265 -5.12 -6.97 23.47
N GLU A 266 -5.13 -7.88 22.51
CA GLU A 266 -3.96 -8.21 21.68
C GLU A 266 -3.58 -7.06 20.76
N TYR A 267 -4.59 -6.35 20.24
CA TYR A 267 -4.40 -5.12 19.47
C TYR A 267 -3.79 -4.00 20.32
N LEU A 268 -4.34 -3.74 21.52
CA LEU A 268 -3.82 -2.74 22.45
C LEU A 268 -2.41 -3.07 22.93
N ALA A 269 -2.07 -4.33 23.08
CA ALA A 269 -0.71 -4.77 23.38
C ALA A 269 0.25 -4.45 22.22
N ALA A 270 -0.17 -4.60 20.96
CA ALA A 270 0.64 -4.27 19.80
C ALA A 270 0.79 -2.74 19.59
N VAL A 271 -0.30 -1.97 19.79
CA VAL A 271 -0.30 -0.49 19.63
C VAL A 271 0.45 0.22 20.74
N ASN A 272 0.26 -0.16 22.01
CA ASN A 272 0.98 0.42 23.15
C ASN A 272 2.49 0.14 23.11
N TYR A 273 2.92 -0.63 22.15
CA TYR A 273 4.31 -1.03 21.97
C TYR A 273 5.09 -0.14 20.99
N ILE A 274 4.38 0.59 20.12
CA ILE A 274 4.95 1.46 19.08
C ILE A 274 5.06 2.92 19.55
N THR A 275 4.47 3.25 20.71
CA THR A 275 4.60 4.55 21.39
C THR A 275 5.61 4.49 22.52
#